data_b42f693a2d6db056d41ca2b1c105f736
#
_entry.id   b42f693a2d6db056d41ca2b1c105f736
#
_cell.length_a   1.000
_cell.length_b   1.000
_cell.length_c   1.000
_cell.angle_alpha   90.00
_cell.angle_beta   90.00
_cell.angle_gamma   90.00
#
_symmetry.space_group_name_H-M   'P 1'
#
loop_
_entity.id
_entity.type
_entity.pdbx_description
1 polymer ?
#
loop_
_entity_poly.entity_id
_entity_poly.type
_entity_poly.pdbx_seq_one_letter_code
_entity_poly.pdbx_strand_id
1 'polypeptide(L)'
;MKRSFLIPLLLGALTAWCGSCIENNLPYPVVELAVLSCEGEGFTAEIDAKNRTVVLRLDETTDISRVRITDMRITAEARASAPLTGEFDLRTPQFITLSLYQDYEWELRAEQRIERRFAVEGQIGAAEIDSERRTATAHVGMDADLRAVRITDLKLGPEGITTLNPAPEELTDFSSVRYVYVTYHDFEERWALYVRQTELVVALSAADLWRNTGTLSIASQPGAETVTLEYRRSGTEEWRAADVTLAEDGTCSARIAPRWSEQTNAAGLTVHTIDPTTGLFAGRTYEYRLTVDGTVTDEGTFETPAGDPIPQGGMEEAGMSCFTQQNADAAFWASGNNTFAGGLCQWSTFPGMEGAHCAKMAATSAAGVLAAGNLLSGIFYKDGLTKGVVEFGQPYDWTARPTALHLKYYAEKIGIVDVDMHDGAPIGAGQQDVARIFVAIVDWNGRHKVTSGTAAPTGTWDPEQSRTTDEGAVIAYGSLSIGASSEGSQMIDTVIPLFYYDAETKPSGRYSIVLSCATSAYGDFMVGCKSNVLYVDDFSWVY
;
A
#
# COMPACT_ATOMS: atom_id res chain seq x y z
N MET A 1 34.72 -75.72 -36.44
CA MET A 1 33.45 -75.09 -36.07
C MET A 1 33.26 -75.13 -34.57
N LYS A 2 33.89 -74.28 -33.81
CA LYS A 2 33.68 -74.06 -32.36
C LYS A 2 34.32 -72.68 -31.98
N ARG A 3 33.72 -71.59 -32.32
CA ARG A 3 34.07 -70.26 -31.80
C ARG A 3 32.93 -69.31 -32.15
N SER A 4 31.84 -69.27 -31.42
CA SER A 4 30.83 -68.19 -31.56
C SER A 4 29.78 -68.18 -30.45
N PHE A 5 29.99 -68.76 -29.28
CA PHE A 5 28.97 -68.74 -28.20
C PHE A 5 29.41 -68.10 -26.88
N LEU A 6 30.65 -67.56 -26.82
CA LEU A 6 31.15 -66.97 -25.57
C LEU A 6 31.04 -65.41 -25.52
N ILE A 7 30.86 -64.76 -26.68
CA ILE A 7 30.79 -63.31 -26.72
C ILE A 7 29.46 -62.71 -26.25
N PRO A 8 28.26 -63.30 -26.51
CA PRO A 8 27.01 -62.74 -25.99
C PRO A 8 26.82 -62.90 -24.47
N LEU A 9 27.48 -63.88 -23.83
CA LEU A 9 27.37 -64.03 -22.36
C LEU A 9 28.20 -63.05 -21.57
N LEU A 10 29.33 -62.59 -22.14
CA LEU A 10 30.14 -61.52 -21.49
C LEU A 10 29.54 -60.13 -21.65
N LEU A 11 28.82 -59.88 -22.74
CA LEU A 11 28.10 -58.60 -22.91
C LEU A 11 26.86 -58.50 -22.01
N GLY A 12 26.19 -59.63 -21.73
CA GLY A 12 25.05 -59.68 -20.80
C GLY A 12 25.46 -59.49 -19.34
N ALA A 13 26.67 -59.87 -18.97
CA ALA A 13 27.20 -59.71 -17.60
C ALA A 13 27.73 -58.29 -17.34
N LEU A 14 28.17 -57.54 -18.37
CA LEU A 14 28.60 -56.17 -18.25
C LEU A 14 27.41 -55.16 -18.19
N THR A 15 26.26 -55.51 -18.79
CA THR A 15 25.06 -54.67 -18.71
C THR A 15 24.29 -54.80 -17.40
N ALA A 16 24.50 -55.88 -16.64
CA ALA A 16 23.87 -56.06 -15.32
C ALA A 16 24.59 -55.30 -14.18
N TRP A 17 25.78 -54.73 -14.43
CA TRP A 17 26.53 -54.02 -13.39
C TRP A 17 26.45 -52.48 -13.50
N CYS A 18 25.80 -51.96 -14.53
CA CYS A 18 25.56 -50.50 -14.66
C CYS A 18 24.15 -50.07 -14.22
N GLY A 19 23.37 -50.96 -13.61
CA GLY A 19 21.99 -50.68 -13.18
C GLY A 19 21.81 -50.36 -11.71
N SER A 20 22.87 -49.95 -10.99
CA SER A 20 22.72 -49.41 -9.63
C SER A 20 22.72 -47.88 -9.68
N CYS A 21 21.73 -47.29 -10.33
CA CYS A 21 21.28 -46.00 -9.91
C CYS A 21 20.62 -46.21 -8.55
N ILE A 22 21.30 -45.83 -7.47
CA ILE A 22 20.67 -45.59 -6.18
C ILE A 22 19.74 -44.39 -6.43
N GLU A 23 18.48 -44.67 -6.75
CA GLU A 23 17.43 -43.65 -6.58
C GLU A 23 17.36 -43.39 -5.08
N ASN A 24 17.86 -42.27 -4.69
CA ASN A 24 17.79 -41.77 -3.32
C ASN A 24 16.36 -41.26 -3.09
N ASN A 25 15.40 -42.18 -3.05
CA ASN A 25 13.98 -41.92 -2.79
C ASN A 25 13.67 -41.79 -1.29
N LEU A 26 14.62 -41.34 -0.50
CA LEU A 26 14.31 -40.88 0.84
C LEU A 26 13.65 -39.49 0.68
N PRO A 27 12.38 -39.35 1.06
CA PRO A 27 11.77 -38.01 1.12
C PRO A 27 12.46 -37.26 2.25
N TYR A 28 13.53 -36.55 1.92
CA TYR A 28 14.03 -35.55 2.83
C TYR A 28 12.95 -34.46 2.85
N PRO A 29 12.41 -34.10 4.01
CA PRO A 29 11.52 -32.96 4.08
C PRO A 29 12.30 -31.77 3.57
N VAL A 30 11.80 -31.12 2.51
CA VAL A 30 12.29 -29.81 2.10
C VAL A 30 11.82 -28.85 3.18
N VAL A 31 12.70 -28.52 4.10
CA VAL A 31 12.44 -27.52 5.13
C VAL A 31 12.95 -26.20 4.59
N GLU A 32 12.04 -25.32 4.19
CA GLU A 32 12.41 -23.93 3.89
C GLU A 32 12.87 -23.25 5.18
N LEU A 33 14.10 -22.74 5.14
CA LEU A 33 14.66 -22.00 6.27
C LEU A 33 14.35 -20.52 6.10
N ALA A 34 13.64 -19.96 7.08
CA ALA A 34 13.17 -18.59 7.04
C ALA A 34 13.54 -17.82 8.30
N VAL A 35 13.68 -16.51 8.16
CA VAL A 35 13.55 -15.56 9.27
C VAL A 35 12.06 -15.41 9.54
N LEU A 36 11.64 -15.61 10.79
CA LEU A 36 10.24 -15.63 11.22
C LEU A 36 9.82 -14.32 11.88
N SER A 37 10.73 -13.67 12.62
CA SER A 37 10.54 -12.35 13.20
C SER A 37 11.87 -11.66 13.36
N CYS A 38 11.86 -10.32 13.37
CA CYS A 38 13.00 -9.48 13.68
C CYS A 38 12.50 -8.28 14.48
N GLU A 39 13.01 -8.10 15.70
CA GLU A 39 12.60 -7.06 16.63
C GLU A 39 13.80 -6.27 17.14
N GLY A 40 13.62 -4.98 17.40
CA GLY A 40 14.66 -4.10 17.93
C GLY A 40 14.15 -2.69 18.18
N GLU A 41 15.09 -1.77 18.39
CA GLU A 41 14.78 -0.38 18.73
C GLU A 41 14.93 0.52 17.49
N GLY A 42 13.98 1.44 17.29
CA GLY A 42 14.03 2.46 16.24
C GLY A 42 13.80 1.94 14.81
N PHE A 43 13.12 0.80 14.65
CA PHE A 43 12.74 0.30 13.34
C PHE A 43 11.49 -0.59 13.38
N THR A 44 10.90 -0.78 12.20
CA THR A 44 9.96 -1.87 11.91
C THR A 44 10.58 -2.82 10.90
N ALA A 45 10.39 -4.14 11.07
CA ALA A 45 10.94 -5.14 10.17
C ALA A 45 9.88 -5.67 9.21
N GLU A 46 10.22 -5.73 7.93
CA GLU A 46 9.45 -6.37 6.87
C GLU A 46 10.22 -7.60 6.37
N ILE A 47 9.59 -8.78 6.44
CA ILE A 47 10.24 -10.03 6.09
C ILE A 47 9.63 -10.57 4.80
N ASP A 48 10.44 -10.64 3.75
CA ASP A 48 10.10 -11.25 2.47
C ASP A 48 10.73 -12.66 2.38
N ALA A 49 9.94 -13.67 2.74
CA ALA A 49 10.40 -15.05 2.72
C ALA A 49 10.69 -15.55 1.29
N LYS A 50 9.99 -15.04 0.28
CA LYS A 50 10.17 -15.44 -1.12
C LYS A 50 11.51 -14.97 -1.69
N ASN A 51 11.85 -13.72 -1.43
CA ASN A 51 13.11 -13.12 -1.86
C ASN A 51 14.22 -13.29 -0.83
N ARG A 52 13.91 -13.85 0.34
CA ARG A 52 14.82 -14.03 1.48
C ARG A 52 15.47 -12.73 1.92
N THR A 53 14.64 -11.72 2.11
CA THR A 53 15.06 -10.38 2.49
C THR A 53 14.38 -9.96 3.78
N VAL A 54 15.14 -9.35 4.68
CA VAL A 54 14.63 -8.64 5.85
C VAL A 54 14.94 -7.16 5.65
N VAL A 55 13.91 -6.34 5.50
CA VAL A 55 14.03 -4.89 5.35
C VAL A 55 13.69 -4.24 6.68
N LEU A 56 14.64 -3.52 7.27
CA LEU A 56 14.42 -2.73 8.47
C LEU A 56 14.10 -1.29 8.07
N ARG A 57 12.86 -0.86 8.26
CA ARG A 57 12.46 0.53 8.07
C ARG A 57 12.79 1.31 9.34
N LEU A 58 13.86 2.09 9.28
CA LEU A 58 14.40 2.82 10.41
C LEU A 58 13.62 4.12 10.65
N ASP A 59 13.42 4.46 11.92
CA ASP A 59 13.07 5.81 12.32
C ASP A 59 14.18 6.78 11.89
N GLU A 60 13.84 8.02 11.56
CA GLU A 60 14.83 8.96 11.02
C GLU A 60 15.99 9.26 11.98
N THR A 61 15.78 9.10 13.28
CA THR A 61 16.82 9.33 14.32
C THR A 61 17.68 8.11 14.63
N THR A 62 17.37 6.95 14.07
CA THR A 62 18.13 5.73 14.30
C THR A 62 19.47 5.77 13.57
N ASP A 63 20.55 5.42 14.25
CA ASP A 63 21.88 5.32 13.63
C ASP A 63 21.98 4.06 12.78
N ILE A 64 21.92 4.23 11.45
CA ILE A 64 22.02 3.12 10.47
C ILE A 64 23.35 2.34 10.60
N SER A 65 24.40 2.94 11.18
CA SER A 65 25.69 2.27 11.43
C SER A 65 25.68 1.40 12.68
N ARG A 66 24.65 1.50 13.55
CA ARG A 66 24.52 0.81 14.84
C ARG A 66 23.09 0.39 15.15
N VAL A 67 22.43 -0.21 14.18
CA VAL A 67 21.05 -0.71 14.34
C VAL A 67 21.03 -1.87 15.34
N ARG A 68 20.25 -1.73 16.42
CA ARG A 68 20.20 -2.72 17.50
C ARG A 68 19.02 -3.68 17.30
N ILE A 69 19.34 -4.92 16.91
CA ILE A 69 18.38 -6.03 16.86
C ILE A 69 18.40 -6.74 18.21
N THR A 70 17.25 -6.83 18.88
CA THR A 70 17.10 -7.44 20.20
C THR A 70 16.62 -8.88 20.14
N ASP A 71 15.79 -9.23 19.14
CA ASP A 71 15.34 -10.59 18.87
C ASP A 71 15.21 -10.82 17.35
N MET A 72 15.72 -11.94 16.88
CA MET A 72 15.49 -12.43 15.53
C MET A 72 15.27 -13.93 15.59
N ARG A 73 14.07 -14.36 15.20
CA ARG A 73 13.70 -15.77 15.19
C ARG A 73 13.83 -16.34 13.80
N ILE A 74 14.37 -17.54 13.74
CA ILE A 74 14.54 -18.30 12.51
C ILE A 74 13.83 -19.65 12.64
N THR A 75 13.69 -20.36 11.53
CA THR A 75 13.16 -21.73 11.50
C THR A 75 13.85 -22.59 12.56
N ALA A 76 13.06 -23.37 13.33
CA ALA A 76 13.57 -24.23 14.38
C ALA A 76 14.68 -25.18 13.86
N GLU A 77 15.72 -25.38 14.69
CA GLU A 77 16.91 -26.20 14.39
C GLU A 77 17.84 -25.63 13.31
N ALA A 78 17.47 -24.54 12.60
CA ALA A 78 18.38 -23.86 11.68
C ALA A 78 19.56 -23.21 12.43
N ARG A 79 20.70 -23.16 11.77
CA ARG A 79 21.91 -22.46 12.26
C ARG A 79 22.18 -21.25 11.38
N ALA A 80 22.46 -20.14 11.99
CA ALA A 80 22.84 -18.93 11.28
C ALA A 80 24.37 -18.82 11.18
N SER A 81 24.87 -18.29 10.07
CA SER A 81 26.30 -18.04 9.81
C SER A 81 26.87 -16.86 10.62
N ALA A 82 26.00 -16.00 11.14
CA ALA A 82 26.33 -14.81 11.91
C ALA A 82 25.40 -14.66 13.13
N PRO A 83 25.76 -13.83 14.13
CA PRO A 83 24.85 -13.49 15.22
C PRO A 83 23.54 -12.90 14.68
N LEU A 84 22.41 -13.30 15.26
CA LEU A 84 21.08 -12.82 14.90
C LEU A 84 20.66 -11.57 15.71
N THR A 85 21.37 -11.28 16.79
CA THR A 85 21.09 -10.14 17.68
C THR A 85 22.36 -9.35 17.96
N GLY A 86 22.21 -8.08 18.31
CA GLY A 86 23.33 -7.17 18.58
C GLY A 86 23.25 -5.88 17.78
N GLU A 87 24.37 -5.23 17.60
CA GLU A 87 24.50 -4.02 16.78
C GLU A 87 24.95 -4.39 15.37
N PHE A 88 24.26 -3.86 14.36
CA PHE A 88 24.51 -4.10 12.94
C PHE A 88 24.80 -2.78 12.23
N ASP A 89 25.88 -2.75 11.43
CA ASP A 89 26.11 -1.68 10.47
C ASP A 89 25.38 -2.01 9.17
N LEU A 90 24.25 -1.31 8.94
CA LEU A 90 23.37 -1.52 7.78
C LEU A 90 23.49 -0.42 6.73
N ARG A 91 24.60 0.35 6.73
CA ARG A 91 24.94 1.25 5.61
C ARG A 91 25.09 0.48 4.29
N THR A 92 25.39 -0.80 4.38
CA THR A 92 25.36 -1.76 3.27
C THR A 92 24.61 -3.01 3.70
N PRO A 93 23.92 -3.70 2.79
CA PRO A 93 23.23 -4.94 3.11
C PRO A 93 24.18 -5.97 3.74
N GLN A 94 23.67 -6.71 4.73
CA GLN A 94 24.38 -7.83 5.37
C GLN A 94 23.73 -9.14 4.91
N PHE A 95 24.53 -10.18 4.77
CA PHE A 95 24.05 -11.50 4.35
C PHE A 95 24.22 -12.52 5.47
N ILE A 96 23.13 -13.25 5.76
CA ILE A 96 23.09 -14.29 6.80
C ILE A 96 22.68 -15.59 6.14
N THR A 97 23.54 -16.61 6.21
CA THR A 97 23.18 -17.94 5.71
C THR A 97 22.51 -18.74 6.82
N LEU A 98 21.31 -19.24 6.55
CA LEU A 98 20.60 -20.20 7.39
C LEU A 98 20.85 -21.59 6.86
N SER A 99 21.33 -22.50 7.70
CA SER A 99 21.74 -23.87 7.33
C SER A 99 21.06 -24.89 8.23
N LEU A 100 20.52 -25.96 7.65
CA LEU A 100 20.09 -27.17 8.34
C LEU A 100 20.46 -28.41 7.49
N TYR A 101 19.82 -28.60 6.35
CA TYR A 101 20.13 -29.60 5.33
C TYR A 101 20.63 -28.98 4.04
N GLN A 102 20.26 -27.73 3.81
CA GLN A 102 20.66 -26.88 2.70
C GLN A 102 20.95 -25.48 3.25
N ASP A 103 21.65 -24.69 2.46
CA ASP A 103 22.01 -23.34 2.80
C ASP A 103 21.05 -22.37 2.08
N TYR A 104 20.53 -21.41 2.85
CA TYR A 104 19.66 -20.34 2.37
C TYR A 104 20.26 -18.99 2.77
N GLU A 105 20.70 -18.23 1.80
CA GLU A 105 21.22 -16.88 2.03
C GLU A 105 20.08 -15.89 2.16
N TRP A 106 20.09 -15.12 3.23
CA TRP A 106 19.14 -14.06 3.55
C TRP A 106 19.86 -12.72 3.54
N GLU A 107 19.26 -11.73 2.89
CA GLU A 107 19.71 -10.35 2.89
C GLU A 107 19.02 -9.59 4.02
N LEU A 108 19.81 -8.95 4.89
CA LEU A 108 19.36 -7.99 5.90
C LEU A 108 19.78 -6.59 5.43
N ARG A 109 18.81 -5.71 5.16
CA ARG A 109 19.08 -4.34 4.73
C ARG A 109 18.20 -3.35 5.48
N ALA A 110 18.65 -2.10 5.56
CA ALA A 110 17.89 -1.01 6.14
C ALA A 110 17.42 -0.01 5.07
N GLU A 111 16.25 0.55 5.31
CA GLU A 111 15.73 1.71 4.60
C GLU A 111 15.44 2.80 5.61
N GLN A 112 15.97 4.01 5.39
CA GLN A 112 15.75 5.16 6.26
C GLN A 112 15.28 6.34 5.43
N ARG A 113 14.15 6.91 5.81
CA ARG A 113 13.62 8.11 5.18
C ARG A 113 13.78 9.28 6.15
N ILE A 114 14.64 10.22 5.80
CA ILE A 114 14.78 11.49 6.52
C ILE A 114 13.94 12.53 5.79
N GLU A 115 12.96 13.10 6.47
CA GLU A 115 12.21 14.24 5.96
C GLU A 115 13.08 15.48 5.97
N ARG A 116 13.23 16.14 4.81
CA ARG A 116 14.05 17.34 4.68
C ARG A 116 13.21 18.51 4.25
N ARG A 117 13.50 19.69 4.78
CA ARG A 117 12.78 20.93 4.50
C ARG A 117 13.76 22.09 4.31
N PHE A 118 13.42 22.99 3.40
CA PHE A 118 14.09 24.25 3.20
C PHE A 118 13.03 25.29 2.85
N ALA A 119 12.92 26.34 3.63
CA ALA A 119 12.00 27.42 3.38
C ALA A 119 12.62 28.77 3.66
N VAL A 120 12.26 29.76 2.84
CA VAL A 120 12.69 31.14 2.96
C VAL A 120 11.48 32.06 2.94
N GLU A 121 11.64 33.26 3.50
CA GLU A 121 10.60 34.28 3.46
C GLU A 121 10.28 34.71 2.02
N GLY A 122 8.99 34.85 1.70
CA GLY A 122 8.55 35.16 0.34
C GLY A 122 8.74 34.04 -0.68
N GLN A 123 8.90 32.80 -0.21
CA GLN A 123 9.06 31.62 -1.10
C GLN A 123 7.78 31.37 -1.91
N ILE A 124 7.95 31.05 -3.18
CA ILE A 124 6.90 30.63 -4.10
C ILE A 124 7.06 29.15 -4.41
N GLY A 125 6.05 28.34 -4.05
CA GLY A 125 6.08 26.89 -4.20
C GLY A 125 6.91 26.18 -3.13
N ALA A 126 7.01 24.86 -3.25
CA ALA A 126 7.86 24.02 -2.40
C ALA A 126 9.32 24.11 -2.84
N ALA A 127 10.25 23.97 -1.89
CA ALA A 127 11.66 23.83 -2.26
C ALA A 127 11.91 22.48 -2.92
N GLU A 128 12.75 22.49 -3.93
CA GLU A 128 13.28 21.29 -4.58
C GLU A 128 14.43 20.72 -3.74
N ILE A 129 14.29 19.51 -3.23
CA ILE A 129 15.32 18.85 -2.40
C ILE A 129 15.80 17.59 -3.09
N ASP A 130 17.07 17.56 -3.47
CA ASP A 130 17.76 16.39 -4.03
C ASP A 130 18.73 15.83 -2.98
N SER A 131 18.32 14.73 -2.33
CA SER A 131 19.10 14.08 -1.28
C SER A 131 20.35 13.36 -1.82
N GLU A 132 20.35 12.93 -3.07
CA GLU A 132 21.52 12.27 -3.68
C GLU A 132 22.61 13.28 -4.01
N ARG A 133 22.23 14.42 -4.59
CA ARG A 133 23.15 15.52 -4.92
C ARG A 133 23.43 16.44 -3.74
N ARG A 134 22.66 16.31 -2.66
CA ARG A 134 22.70 17.18 -1.48
C ARG A 134 22.50 18.64 -1.86
N THR A 135 21.42 18.91 -2.58
CA THR A 135 21.04 20.26 -2.97
C THR A 135 19.62 20.59 -2.52
N ALA A 136 19.39 21.83 -2.12
CA ALA A 136 18.07 22.36 -1.88
C ALA A 136 17.92 23.72 -2.58
N THR A 137 16.82 23.91 -3.33
CA THR A 137 16.54 25.12 -4.09
C THR A 137 15.18 25.66 -3.69
N ALA A 138 15.15 26.89 -3.20
CA ALA A 138 13.92 27.66 -2.98
C ALA A 138 13.75 28.69 -4.08
N HIS A 139 12.49 29.03 -4.42
CA HIS A 139 12.13 30.05 -5.39
C HIS A 139 11.46 31.24 -4.70
N VAL A 140 11.80 32.45 -5.13
CA VAL A 140 11.23 33.72 -4.62
C VAL A 140 10.81 34.60 -5.79
N GLY A 141 9.99 35.63 -5.55
CA GLY A 141 9.59 36.56 -6.60
C GLY A 141 10.75 37.31 -7.23
N MET A 142 10.53 37.86 -8.44
CA MET A 142 11.55 38.64 -9.19
C MET A 142 11.99 39.90 -8.46
N ASP A 143 11.20 40.41 -7.55
CA ASP A 143 11.45 41.60 -6.71
C ASP A 143 12.25 41.32 -5.43
N ALA A 144 12.45 40.03 -5.06
CA ALA A 144 13.15 39.64 -3.84
C ALA A 144 14.66 39.99 -3.90
N ASP A 145 15.18 40.59 -2.83
CA ASP A 145 16.63 40.84 -2.70
C ASP A 145 17.36 39.57 -2.22
N LEU A 146 18.03 38.89 -3.14
CA LEU A 146 18.82 37.70 -2.85
C LEU A 146 19.98 37.92 -1.87
N ARG A 147 20.34 39.18 -1.53
CA ARG A 147 21.38 39.49 -0.55
C ARG A 147 20.85 39.60 0.87
N ALA A 148 19.53 39.60 1.03
CA ALA A 148 18.86 39.78 2.32
C ALA A 148 17.76 38.72 2.55
N VAL A 149 18.01 37.49 2.14
CA VAL A 149 17.07 36.37 2.30
C VAL A 149 17.05 35.92 3.77
N ARG A 150 15.86 35.65 4.30
CA ARG A 150 15.68 35.03 5.61
C ARG A 150 15.20 33.60 5.48
N ILE A 151 15.96 32.65 6.03
CA ILE A 151 15.53 31.26 6.14
C ILE A 151 14.47 31.18 7.24
N THR A 152 13.33 30.57 6.93
CA THR A 152 12.21 30.35 7.86
C THR A 152 12.14 28.93 8.39
N ASP A 153 12.61 27.94 7.62
CA ASP A 153 12.76 26.55 8.05
C ASP A 153 13.93 25.89 7.30
N LEU A 154 14.78 25.18 8.04
CA LEU A 154 15.86 24.40 7.46
C LEU A 154 16.09 23.12 8.25
N LYS A 155 15.61 22.01 7.71
CA LYS A 155 15.82 20.66 8.23
C LYS A 155 16.46 19.82 7.12
N LEU A 156 17.71 19.46 7.26
CA LEU A 156 18.47 18.67 6.27
C LEU A 156 18.92 17.29 6.77
N GLY A 157 18.69 17.01 8.05
CA GLY A 157 18.98 15.74 8.70
C GLY A 157 17.91 15.35 9.71
N PRO A 158 18.10 14.27 10.48
CA PRO A 158 17.15 13.81 11.49
C PRO A 158 16.83 14.86 12.54
N GLU A 159 15.57 14.94 12.94
CA GLU A 159 15.11 15.95 13.90
C GLU A 159 15.74 15.75 15.29
N GLY A 160 16.09 16.84 15.95
CA GLY A 160 16.59 16.86 17.34
C GLY A 160 18.03 16.38 17.56
N ILE A 161 18.66 15.76 16.56
CA ILE A 161 20.06 15.29 16.66
C ILE A 161 21.00 15.91 15.62
N THR A 162 20.45 16.72 14.69
CA THR A 162 21.21 17.35 13.60
C THR A 162 21.79 18.69 14.05
N THR A 163 23.05 18.94 13.71
CA THR A 163 23.73 20.24 13.83
C THR A 163 24.01 20.79 12.44
N LEU A 164 23.70 22.08 12.24
CA LEU A 164 23.96 22.82 11.00
C LEU A 164 25.08 23.84 11.22
N ASN A 165 26.03 23.87 10.29
CA ASN A 165 27.14 24.85 10.33
C ASN A 165 27.44 25.36 8.91
N PRO A 166 27.32 26.70 8.61
CA PRO A 166 26.87 27.74 9.54
C PRO A 166 25.40 27.58 9.95
N ALA A 167 25.01 28.26 11.03
CA ALA A 167 23.61 28.28 11.48
C ALA A 167 22.72 28.98 10.44
N PRO A 168 21.40 28.61 10.34
CA PRO A 168 20.51 29.20 9.34
C PRO A 168 20.44 30.73 9.37
N GLU A 169 20.53 31.34 10.55
CA GLU A 169 20.49 32.79 10.75
C GLU A 169 21.73 33.53 10.20
N GLU A 170 22.84 32.81 9.98
CA GLU A 170 24.07 33.36 9.40
C GLU A 170 24.04 33.36 7.87
N LEU A 171 23.06 32.69 7.27
CA LEU A 171 22.90 32.53 5.83
C LEU A 171 21.88 33.51 5.28
N THR A 172 22.29 34.72 4.93
CA THR A 172 21.40 35.78 4.43
C THR A 172 21.61 36.16 2.97
N ASP A 173 22.82 36.03 2.44
CA ASP A 173 23.15 36.38 1.06
C ASP A 173 23.16 35.16 0.15
N PHE A 174 22.13 34.99 -0.67
CA PHE A 174 21.98 33.93 -1.67
C PHE A 174 22.20 34.42 -3.11
N SER A 175 22.86 35.54 -3.32
CA SER A 175 23.30 35.94 -4.67
C SER A 175 24.26 34.90 -5.32
N SER A 176 24.76 33.97 -4.52
CA SER A 176 25.49 32.78 -4.93
C SER A 176 25.14 31.60 -4.03
N VAL A 177 25.51 30.38 -4.44
CA VAL A 177 25.30 29.15 -3.66
C VAL A 177 25.84 29.30 -2.24
N ARG A 178 25.10 28.80 -1.26
CA ARG A 178 25.54 28.68 0.13
C ARG A 178 25.72 27.20 0.47
N TYR A 179 26.75 26.91 1.27
CA TYR A 179 27.04 25.56 1.73
C TYR A 179 26.80 25.47 3.22
N VAL A 180 26.15 24.36 3.62
CA VAL A 180 25.90 24.01 5.01
C VAL A 180 26.45 22.63 5.27
N TYR A 181 27.20 22.47 6.36
CA TYR A 181 27.60 21.17 6.86
C TYR A 181 26.53 20.69 7.84
N VAL A 182 26.02 19.50 7.56
CA VAL A 182 24.95 18.83 8.30
C VAL A 182 25.57 17.65 9.02
N THR A 183 25.61 17.69 10.34
CA THR A 183 26.25 16.65 11.16
C THR A 183 25.21 15.99 12.06
N TYR A 184 25.13 14.66 12.01
CA TYR A 184 24.33 13.83 12.90
C TYR A 184 24.98 12.45 13.04
N HIS A 185 24.93 11.85 14.24
CA HIS A 185 25.71 10.66 14.59
C HIS A 185 27.19 10.84 14.19
N ASP A 186 27.72 9.90 13.41
CA ASP A 186 29.08 9.95 12.87
C ASP A 186 29.11 10.42 11.38
N PHE A 187 28.02 10.99 10.88
CA PHE A 187 27.88 11.49 9.50
C PHE A 187 28.11 12.99 9.43
N GLU A 188 28.82 13.42 8.40
CA GLU A 188 28.94 14.81 7.97
C GLU A 188 28.61 14.91 6.48
N GLU A 189 27.62 15.72 6.14
CA GLU A 189 27.18 15.97 4.78
C GLU A 189 27.33 17.45 4.45
N ARG A 190 27.83 17.77 3.25
CA ARG A 190 27.84 19.14 2.74
C ARG A 190 26.69 19.34 1.78
N TRP A 191 25.77 20.20 2.14
CA TRP A 191 24.61 20.59 1.32
C TRP A 191 24.86 21.92 0.63
N ALA A 192 24.38 22.05 -0.63
CA ALA A 192 24.37 23.30 -1.39
C ALA A 192 22.95 23.87 -1.40
N LEU A 193 22.78 25.07 -0.90
CA LEU A 193 21.52 25.79 -0.84
C LEU A 193 21.49 26.87 -1.91
N TYR A 194 20.38 26.93 -2.64
CA TYR A 194 20.12 27.91 -3.68
C TYR A 194 18.80 28.64 -3.38
N VAL A 195 18.78 29.95 -3.59
CA VAL A 195 17.56 30.74 -3.71
C VAL A 195 17.56 31.37 -5.11
N ARG A 196 16.49 31.16 -5.86
CA ARG A 196 16.37 31.61 -7.25
C ARG A 196 15.12 32.46 -7.42
N GLN A 197 15.22 33.53 -8.19
CA GLN A 197 14.06 34.32 -8.59
C GLN A 197 13.26 33.57 -9.66
N THR A 198 11.93 33.69 -9.60
CA THR A 198 10.99 33.06 -10.52
C THR A 198 9.88 34.04 -10.91
N GLU A 199 9.31 33.86 -12.10
CA GLU A 199 8.15 34.59 -12.60
C GLU A 199 6.81 33.95 -12.15
N LEU A 200 6.83 32.82 -11.43
CA LEU A 200 5.62 32.21 -10.91
C LEU A 200 4.94 33.15 -9.92
N VAL A 201 3.62 33.33 -10.08
CA VAL A 201 2.82 34.16 -9.18
C VAL A 201 2.16 33.30 -8.11
N VAL A 202 1.64 32.14 -8.46
CA VAL A 202 1.00 31.20 -7.53
C VAL A 202 1.59 29.81 -7.73
N ALA A 203 1.95 29.12 -6.65
CA ALA A 203 2.42 27.75 -6.72
C ALA A 203 2.01 26.94 -5.48
N LEU A 204 1.81 25.63 -5.65
CA LEU A 204 1.56 24.71 -4.53
C LEU A 204 2.82 24.60 -3.66
N SER A 205 2.74 25.04 -2.41
CA SER A 205 3.86 25.00 -1.45
C SER A 205 3.81 23.78 -0.52
N ALA A 206 2.60 23.31 -0.20
CA ALA A 206 2.42 22.11 0.61
C ALA A 206 1.08 21.45 0.26
N ALA A 207 1.05 20.10 0.32
CA ALA A 207 -0.17 19.32 0.18
C ALA A 207 -0.16 18.17 1.19
N ASP A 208 -1.25 18.03 1.95
CA ASP A 208 -1.59 16.83 2.69
C ASP A 208 -2.77 16.17 1.98
N LEU A 209 -2.47 15.25 1.08
CA LEU A 209 -3.49 14.60 0.25
C LEU A 209 -4.31 13.56 1.02
N TRP A 210 -3.85 13.14 2.19
CA TRP A 210 -4.70 12.35 3.08
C TRP A 210 -5.78 13.21 3.74
N ARG A 211 -5.46 14.43 4.15
CA ARG A 211 -6.44 15.39 4.68
C ARG A 211 -7.14 16.19 3.58
N ASN A 212 -6.78 15.99 2.31
CA ASN A 212 -7.27 16.75 1.16
C ASN A 212 -7.07 18.26 1.32
N THR A 213 -5.99 18.66 1.99
CA THR A 213 -5.64 20.07 2.21
C THR A 213 -4.41 20.45 1.42
N GLY A 214 -4.25 21.74 1.18
CA GLY A 214 -3.02 22.28 0.61
C GLY A 214 -2.87 23.76 0.89
N THR A 215 -1.64 24.25 0.71
CA THR A 215 -1.29 25.65 0.79
C THR A 215 -0.66 26.07 -0.52
N LEU A 216 -1.15 27.18 -1.05
CA LEU A 216 -0.56 27.85 -2.20
C LEU A 216 0.22 29.06 -1.68
N SER A 217 1.48 29.20 -2.09
CA SER A 217 2.25 30.41 -1.94
C SER A 217 1.92 31.35 -3.09
N ILE A 218 1.69 32.61 -2.76
CA ILE A 218 1.40 33.70 -3.71
C ILE A 218 2.59 34.64 -3.65
N ALA A 219 3.05 35.12 -4.79
CA ALA A 219 4.05 36.19 -4.84
C ALA A 219 3.61 37.38 -3.99
N SER A 220 4.56 38.06 -3.33
CA SER A 220 4.27 39.19 -2.44
C SER A 220 3.41 40.25 -3.14
N GLN A 221 2.41 40.78 -2.40
CA GLN A 221 1.47 41.80 -2.87
C GLN A 221 1.57 43.06 -1.99
N PRO A 222 2.72 43.77 -2.02
CA PRO A 222 2.94 44.92 -1.16
C PRO A 222 1.94 46.05 -1.50
N GLY A 223 1.25 46.56 -0.46
CA GLY A 223 0.28 47.65 -0.60
C GLY A 223 -1.10 47.22 -1.10
N ALA A 224 -1.36 45.93 -1.32
CA ALA A 224 -2.70 45.43 -1.64
C ALA A 224 -3.61 45.54 -0.40
N GLU A 225 -4.85 46.03 -0.60
CA GLU A 225 -5.87 46.05 0.45
C GLU A 225 -6.60 44.70 0.56
N THR A 226 -6.83 44.04 -0.57
CA THR A 226 -7.53 42.76 -0.64
C THR A 226 -6.88 41.79 -1.64
N VAL A 227 -6.72 40.54 -1.24
CA VAL A 227 -6.30 39.44 -2.13
C VAL A 227 -7.28 38.31 -1.96
N THR A 228 -7.80 37.80 -3.07
CA THR A 228 -8.65 36.61 -3.09
C THR A 228 -8.12 35.60 -4.13
N LEU A 229 -8.23 34.33 -3.82
CA LEU A 229 -7.87 33.26 -4.73
C LEU A 229 -9.04 32.29 -4.83
N GLU A 230 -9.46 32.05 -6.05
CA GLU A 230 -10.42 30.98 -6.38
C GLU A 230 -9.70 29.85 -7.09
N TYR A 231 -10.17 28.64 -6.88
CA TYR A 231 -9.65 27.44 -7.54
C TYR A 231 -10.76 26.52 -7.98
N ARG A 232 -10.48 25.68 -8.97
CA ARG A 232 -11.34 24.57 -9.39
C ARG A 232 -10.51 23.43 -9.95
N ARG A 233 -11.03 22.21 -9.94
CA ARG A 233 -10.42 21.11 -10.69
C ARG A 233 -10.58 21.37 -12.18
N SER A 234 -9.53 21.20 -12.98
CA SER A 234 -9.58 21.38 -14.43
C SER A 234 -10.69 20.56 -15.06
N GLY A 235 -11.44 21.19 -15.97
CA GLY A 235 -12.59 20.59 -16.63
C GLY A 235 -13.89 20.63 -15.83
N THR A 236 -13.93 21.28 -14.65
CA THR A 236 -15.17 21.59 -13.91
C THR A 236 -15.54 23.06 -14.06
N GLU A 237 -16.84 23.38 -13.88
CA GLU A 237 -17.31 24.76 -14.08
C GLU A 237 -17.26 25.59 -12.78
N GLU A 238 -17.36 24.95 -11.62
CA GLU A 238 -17.58 25.61 -10.35
C GLU A 238 -16.30 26.06 -9.67
N TRP A 239 -16.14 27.36 -9.49
CA TRP A 239 -15.05 27.97 -8.74
C TRP A 239 -15.30 27.92 -7.23
N ARG A 240 -14.26 27.68 -6.46
CA ARG A 240 -14.24 27.64 -4.99
C ARG A 240 -13.24 28.64 -4.45
N ALA A 241 -13.62 29.38 -3.43
CA ALA A 241 -12.70 30.27 -2.76
C ALA A 241 -11.71 29.47 -1.88
N ALA A 242 -10.45 29.85 -1.91
CA ALA A 242 -9.45 29.44 -0.93
C ALA A 242 -9.40 30.45 0.22
N ASP A 243 -8.97 30.01 1.41
CA ASP A 243 -8.77 30.89 2.56
C ASP A 243 -7.44 31.64 2.42
N VAL A 244 -7.48 32.90 2.01
CA VAL A 244 -6.30 33.74 1.78
C VAL A 244 -5.87 34.42 3.07
N THR A 245 -4.57 34.41 3.34
CA THR A 245 -3.91 35.20 4.38
C THR A 245 -2.98 36.18 3.71
N LEU A 246 -3.18 37.49 3.97
CA LEU A 246 -2.32 38.60 3.53
C LEU A 246 -1.74 39.25 4.78
N ALA A 247 -0.40 39.27 4.89
CA ALA A 247 0.31 39.93 5.98
C ALA A 247 0.60 41.43 5.64
N GLU A 248 0.94 42.20 6.65
CA GLU A 248 1.24 43.66 6.50
C GLU A 248 2.45 43.93 5.60
N ASP A 249 3.39 42.99 5.53
CA ASP A 249 4.59 43.07 4.66
C ASP A 249 4.29 42.65 3.20
N GLY A 250 3.04 42.32 2.89
CA GLY A 250 2.62 41.84 1.57
C GLY A 250 2.79 40.34 1.35
N THR A 251 3.33 39.59 2.32
CA THR A 251 3.40 38.12 2.22
C THR A 251 2.01 37.54 2.12
N CYS A 252 1.79 36.64 1.14
CA CYS A 252 0.47 36.15 0.83
C CYS A 252 0.48 34.61 0.65
N SER A 253 -0.52 33.95 1.20
CA SER A 253 -0.75 32.54 1.01
C SER A 253 -2.24 32.22 0.97
N ALA A 254 -2.59 31.08 0.35
CA ALA A 254 -3.96 30.60 0.30
C ALA A 254 -4.03 29.15 0.78
N ARG A 255 -4.97 28.87 1.69
CA ARG A 255 -5.24 27.52 2.18
C ARG A 255 -6.46 26.94 1.50
N ILE A 256 -6.33 25.72 1.01
CA ILE A 256 -7.42 24.90 0.47
C ILE A 256 -7.75 23.81 1.47
N ALA A 257 -9.03 23.63 1.78
CA ALA A 257 -9.53 22.61 2.70
C ALA A 257 -10.79 21.94 2.15
N PRO A 258 -11.02 20.66 2.48
CA PRO A 258 -12.21 19.93 2.07
C PRO A 258 -13.43 20.32 2.90
N ARG A 259 -14.61 20.07 2.35
CA ARG A 259 -15.87 20.04 3.09
C ARG A 259 -16.34 18.60 3.23
N TRP A 260 -16.80 18.25 4.42
CA TRP A 260 -17.32 16.93 4.73
C TRP A 260 -18.82 16.98 4.97
N SER A 261 -19.51 15.94 4.53
CA SER A 261 -20.92 15.69 4.85
C SER A 261 -21.01 14.50 5.78
N GLU A 262 -21.85 14.63 6.80
CA GLU A 262 -22.16 13.55 7.74
C GLU A 262 -23.45 12.85 7.36
N GLN A 263 -23.49 11.53 7.47
CA GLN A 263 -24.67 10.72 7.26
C GLN A 263 -24.67 9.47 8.14
N THR A 264 -25.80 8.79 8.24
CA THR A 264 -25.91 7.54 8.98
C THR A 264 -26.01 6.38 8.00
N ASN A 265 -25.16 5.35 8.18
CA ASN A 265 -25.21 4.15 7.35
C ASN A 265 -26.35 3.20 7.73
N ALA A 266 -26.50 2.09 7.00
CA ALA A 266 -27.56 1.11 7.24
C ALA A 266 -27.47 0.44 8.62
N ALA A 267 -26.30 0.40 9.23
CA ALA A 267 -26.09 -0.12 10.59
C ALA A 267 -26.36 0.91 11.71
N GLY A 268 -26.78 2.14 11.36
CA GLY A 268 -27.02 3.21 12.32
C GLY A 268 -25.76 3.92 12.80
N LEU A 269 -24.62 3.73 12.13
CA LEU A 269 -23.36 4.36 12.47
C LEU A 269 -23.14 5.64 11.66
N THR A 270 -22.62 6.67 12.32
CA THR A 270 -22.23 7.92 11.64
C THR A 270 -21.02 7.69 10.75
N VAL A 271 -21.12 8.13 9.50
CA VAL A 271 -20.07 8.10 8.49
C VAL A 271 -19.97 9.45 7.78
N HIS A 272 -18.82 9.72 7.19
CA HIS A 272 -18.51 10.97 6.51
C HIS A 272 -18.16 10.69 5.05
N THR A 273 -18.57 11.62 4.17
CA THR A 273 -18.16 11.66 2.77
C THR A 273 -17.60 13.03 2.44
N ILE A 274 -16.59 13.09 1.58
CA ILE A 274 -15.99 14.34 1.14
C ILE A 274 -16.77 14.92 -0.05
N ASP A 275 -16.96 16.25 -0.06
CA ASP A 275 -17.44 16.97 -1.25
C ASP A 275 -16.34 16.96 -2.31
N PRO A 276 -16.50 16.28 -3.46
CA PRO A 276 -15.46 16.10 -4.46
C PRO A 276 -15.09 17.41 -5.20
N THR A 277 -15.83 18.50 -4.96
CA THR A 277 -15.57 19.82 -5.55
C THR A 277 -14.72 20.71 -4.64
N THR A 278 -14.39 20.25 -3.42
CA THR A 278 -13.62 21.00 -2.42
C THR A 278 -12.40 20.21 -1.97
N GLY A 279 -11.35 20.91 -1.55
CA GLY A 279 -10.09 20.29 -1.16
C GLY A 279 -9.22 19.89 -2.35
N LEU A 280 -8.08 19.23 -2.05
CA LEU A 280 -7.13 18.75 -3.03
C LEU A 280 -7.13 17.22 -3.07
N PHE A 281 -7.17 16.66 -4.28
CA PHE A 281 -7.11 15.22 -4.54
C PHE A 281 -5.83 14.86 -5.30
N ALA A 282 -5.37 13.64 -5.16
CA ALA A 282 -4.13 13.17 -5.77
C ALA A 282 -4.19 13.11 -7.31
N GLY A 283 -3.08 13.44 -7.96
CA GLY A 283 -2.92 13.32 -9.41
C GLY A 283 -3.89 14.19 -10.21
N ARG A 284 -4.23 15.37 -9.69
CA ARG A 284 -5.19 16.29 -10.32
C ARG A 284 -4.53 17.61 -10.69
N THR A 285 -4.97 18.17 -11.82
CA THR A 285 -4.68 19.54 -12.23
C THR A 285 -5.81 20.44 -11.76
N TYR A 286 -5.43 21.54 -11.15
CA TYR A 286 -6.33 22.60 -10.69
C TYR A 286 -6.04 23.88 -11.46
N GLU A 287 -7.08 24.65 -11.75
CA GLU A 287 -7.01 26.02 -12.25
C GLU A 287 -7.18 26.97 -11.07
N TYR A 288 -6.48 28.09 -11.10
CA TYR A 288 -6.67 29.17 -10.13
C TYR A 288 -6.89 30.51 -10.81
N ARG A 289 -7.50 31.42 -10.06
CA ARG A 289 -7.68 32.84 -10.40
C ARG A 289 -7.31 33.66 -9.19
N LEU A 290 -6.32 34.54 -9.35
CA LEU A 290 -5.89 35.49 -8.34
C LEU A 290 -6.51 36.86 -8.64
N THR A 291 -7.16 37.47 -7.63
CA THR A 291 -7.75 38.80 -7.72
C THR A 291 -7.13 39.67 -6.64
N VAL A 292 -6.57 40.82 -7.02
CA VAL A 292 -5.99 41.80 -6.13
C VAL A 292 -6.79 43.10 -6.28
N ASP A 293 -7.29 43.66 -5.19
CA ASP A 293 -8.08 44.89 -5.13
C ASP A 293 -9.22 44.92 -6.18
N GLY A 294 -9.91 43.79 -6.33
CA GLY A 294 -11.03 43.59 -7.23
C GLY A 294 -10.68 43.39 -8.70
N THR A 295 -9.40 43.34 -9.05
CA THR A 295 -8.94 43.08 -10.42
C THR A 295 -8.28 41.69 -10.50
N VAL A 296 -8.65 40.88 -11.50
CA VAL A 296 -7.95 39.64 -11.79
C VAL A 296 -6.55 39.97 -12.29
N THR A 297 -5.54 39.56 -11.54
CA THR A 297 -4.13 39.84 -11.82
C THR A 297 -3.37 38.67 -12.40
N ASP A 298 -3.82 37.43 -12.08
CA ASP A 298 -3.18 36.24 -12.58
C ASP A 298 -4.17 35.07 -12.64
N GLU A 299 -3.99 34.20 -13.65
CA GLU A 299 -4.72 32.95 -13.82
C GLU A 299 -3.72 31.87 -14.27
N GLY A 300 -3.85 30.67 -13.76
CA GLY A 300 -2.93 29.60 -14.11
C GLY A 300 -3.39 28.24 -13.58
N THR A 301 -2.46 27.32 -13.54
CA THR A 301 -2.72 25.95 -13.07
C THR A 301 -1.65 25.51 -12.08
N PHE A 302 -2.02 24.54 -11.23
CA PHE A 302 -1.09 23.80 -10.42
C PHE A 302 -1.51 22.33 -10.38
N GLU A 303 -0.57 21.45 -10.08
CA GLU A 303 -0.79 20.00 -10.03
C GLU A 303 -0.51 19.44 -8.64
N THR A 304 -1.27 18.41 -8.28
CA THR A 304 -1.04 17.66 -7.04
C THR A 304 -0.27 16.38 -7.34
N PRO A 305 0.57 15.90 -6.40
CA PRO A 305 1.21 14.60 -6.51
C PRO A 305 0.21 13.47 -6.73
N ALA A 306 0.64 12.42 -7.44
CA ALA A 306 -0.15 11.20 -7.61
C ALA A 306 -0.27 10.45 -6.28
N GLY A 307 -1.36 9.71 -6.10
CA GLY A 307 -1.49 8.72 -5.03
C GLY A 307 -0.87 7.38 -5.41
N ASP A 308 -0.59 6.55 -4.42
CA ASP A 308 -0.05 5.22 -4.66
C ASP A 308 -1.10 4.29 -5.31
N PRO A 309 -0.69 3.47 -6.29
CA PRO A 309 -1.59 2.50 -6.90
C PRO A 309 -1.83 1.30 -5.97
N ILE A 310 -2.94 0.59 -6.16
CA ILE A 310 -3.17 -0.71 -5.54
C ILE A 310 -2.15 -1.70 -6.13
N PRO A 311 -1.34 -2.39 -5.30
CA PRO A 311 -0.35 -3.33 -5.80
C PRO A 311 -0.99 -4.41 -6.69
N GLN A 312 -0.44 -4.60 -7.90
CA GLN A 312 -0.91 -5.62 -8.86
C GLN A 312 -2.43 -5.59 -9.13
N GLY A 313 -3.07 -4.40 -9.06
CA GLY A 313 -4.52 -4.23 -9.21
C GLY A 313 -5.09 -4.68 -10.57
N GLY A 314 -4.27 -4.66 -11.62
CA GLY A 314 -4.65 -5.10 -12.98
C GLY A 314 -4.58 -6.61 -13.21
N MET A 315 -4.29 -7.44 -12.19
CA MET A 315 -4.32 -8.93 -12.24
C MET A 315 -3.55 -9.59 -13.40
N GLU A 316 -2.58 -8.92 -14.03
CA GLU A 316 -1.90 -9.38 -15.26
C GLU A 316 -0.82 -10.45 -15.03
N GLU A 317 -0.39 -10.68 -13.80
CA GLU A 317 0.73 -11.57 -13.48
C GLU A 317 0.26 -12.98 -13.06
N ALA A 318 0.50 -13.98 -13.90
CA ALA A 318 0.14 -15.37 -13.62
C ALA A 318 0.78 -15.96 -12.34
N GLY A 319 1.92 -15.42 -11.93
CA GLY A 319 2.68 -15.85 -10.77
C GLY A 319 2.21 -15.32 -9.42
N MET A 320 1.16 -14.49 -9.38
CA MET A 320 0.63 -13.94 -8.13
C MET A 320 0.21 -15.07 -7.17
N SER A 321 0.46 -14.85 -5.89
CA SER A 321 0.18 -15.82 -4.82
C SER A 321 -1.28 -16.26 -4.78
N CYS A 322 -2.23 -15.36 -5.08
CA CYS A 322 -3.65 -15.67 -5.11
C CYS A 322 -4.07 -16.67 -6.19
N PHE A 323 -3.29 -16.83 -7.28
CA PHE A 323 -3.56 -17.79 -8.36
C PHE A 323 -2.86 -19.14 -8.16
N THR A 324 -1.91 -19.18 -7.25
CA THR A 324 -1.17 -20.40 -6.90
C THR A 324 -1.67 -20.96 -5.56
N GLN A 325 -1.17 -22.12 -5.16
CA GLN A 325 -1.46 -22.68 -3.83
C GLN A 325 -0.46 -22.21 -2.76
N GLN A 326 0.40 -21.25 -3.10
CA GLN A 326 1.38 -20.69 -2.19
C GLN A 326 0.85 -19.35 -1.66
N ASN A 327 0.48 -19.35 -0.38
CA ASN A 327 0.15 -18.11 0.32
C ASN A 327 1.43 -17.62 0.99
N ALA A 328 2.11 -16.67 0.35
CA ALA A 328 3.29 -16.02 0.90
C ALA A 328 2.87 -14.83 1.76
N ASP A 329 3.40 -14.72 2.97
CA ASP A 329 3.10 -13.63 3.91
C ASP A 329 3.35 -12.22 3.32
N ALA A 330 4.34 -12.11 2.44
CA ALA A 330 4.70 -10.87 1.78
C ALA A 330 3.88 -10.55 0.52
N ALA A 331 3.01 -11.45 0.04
CA ALA A 331 2.19 -11.18 -1.14
C ALA A 331 1.01 -10.29 -0.76
N PHE A 332 0.73 -9.27 -1.57
CA PHE A 332 -0.42 -8.39 -1.32
C PHE A 332 -1.75 -9.15 -1.48
N TRP A 333 -1.88 -9.99 -2.51
CA TRP A 333 -3.08 -10.76 -2.81
C TRP A 333 -2.95 -12.23 -2.41
N ALA A 334 -3.98 -12.75 -1.76
CA ALA A 334 -4.15 -14.14 -1.39
C ALA A 334 -5.52 -14.66 -1.81
N SER A 335 -5.70 -15.98 -1.75
CA SER A 335 -6.99 -16.65 -1.99
C SER A 335 -7.10 -17.92 -1.17
N GLY A 336 -8.28 -18.52 -1.14
CA GLY A 336 -8.53 -19.81 -0.51
C GLY A 336 -7.97 -21.03 -1.26
N ASN A 337 -7.19 -20.83 -2.33
CA ASN A 337 -6.57 -21.93 -3.07
C ASN A 337 -5.75 -22.82 -2.16
N ASN A 338 -5.99 -24.12 -2.23
CA ASN A 338 -5.27 -25.13 -1.45
C ASN A 338 -5.29 -26.50 -2.14
N THR A 339 -4.57 -27.47 -1.59
CA THR A 339 -4.45 -28.81 -2.19
C THR A 339 -5.77 -29.59 -2.32
N PHE A 340 -6.81 -29.21 -1.56
CA PHE A 340 -8.13 -29.86 -1.60
C PHE A 340 -9.14 -29.09 -2.46
N ALA A 341 -8.97 -27.78 -2.59
CA ALA A 341 -9.83 -26.87 -3.36
C ALA A 341 -8.95 -25.92 -4.18
N GLY A 342 -8.27 -26.45 -5.15
CA GLY A 342 -7.57 -25.67 -6.16
C GLY A 342 -8.57 -25.02 -7.12
N GLY A 343 -8.29 -23.79 -7.54
CA GLY A 343 -9.13 -23.09 -8.52
C GLY A 343 -10.26 -22.25 -7.93
N LEU A 344 -10.21 -21.97 -6.62
CA LEU A 344 -11.09 -20.97 -6.01
C LEU A 344 -10.80 -19.55 -6.51
N CYS A 345 -9.56 -19.27 -6.90
CA CYS A 345 -9.13 -18.09 -7.62
C CYS A 345 -8.12 -18.51 -8.70
N GLN A 346 -8.35 -18.11 -9.93
CA GLN A 346 -7.54 -18.50 -11.08
C GLN A 346 -7.18 -17.27 -11.91
N TRP A 347 -5.94 -17.23 -12.41
CA TRP A 347 -5.54 -16.32 -13.47
C TRP A 347 -6.24 -16.75 -14.77
N SER A 348 -6.99 -15.85 -15.37
CA SER A 348 -7.87 -16.18 -16.50
C SER A 348 -7.96 -14.99 -17.45
N THR A 349 -8.32 -15.27 -18.70
CA THR A 349 -8.83 -14.25 -19.61
C THR A 349 -10.35 -14.20 -19.49
N PHE A 350 -10.92 -13.01 -19.54
CA PHE A 350 -12.35 -12.85 -19.68
C PHE A 350 -12.76 -13.01 -21.16
N PRO A 351 -13.85 -13.71 -21.51
CA PRO A 351 -14.29 -13.83 -22.89
C PRO A 351 -14.50 -12.46 -23.56
N GLY A 352 -13.80 -12.19 -24.67
CA GLY A 352 -13.84 -10.93 -25.40
C GLY A 352 -12.75 -9.90 -25.00
N MET A 353 -11.88 -10.21 -24.06
CA MET A 353 -10.70 -9.41 -23.72
C MET A 353 -9.46 -10.07 -24.34
N GLU A 354 -8.92 -9.50 -25.41
CA GLU A 354 -7.66 -9.96 -26.01
C GLU A 354 -6.48 -9.33 -25.26
N GLY A 355 -5.56 -10.17 -24.74
CA GLY A 355 -4.29 -9.75 -24.14
C GLY A 355 -4.38 -9.17 -22.72
N ALA A 356 -5.55 -9.13 -22.11
CA ALA A 356 -5.73 -8.75 -20.72
C ALA A 356 -6.18 -9.96 -19.89
N HIS A 357 -5.76 -10.01 -18.62
CA HIS A 357 -6.09 -11.08 -17.69
C HIS A 357 -6.86 -10.53 -16.49
N CYS A 358 -7.55 -11.40 -15.79
CA CYS A 358 -8.36 -11.06 -14.63
C CYS A 358 -8.33 -12.20 -13.60
N ALA A 359 -8.81 -11.95 -12.40
CA ALA A 359 -9.04 -12.97 -11.40
C ALA A 359 -10.42 -13.61 -11.61
N LYS A 360 -10.45 -14.91 -11.91
CA LYS A 360 -11.66 -15.72 -11.94
C LYS A 360 -11.84 -16.45 -10.62
N MET A 361 -12.86 -16.14 -9.88
CA MET A 361 -13.25 -16.83 -8.65
C MET A 361 -14.38 -17.80 -8.93
N ALA A 362 -14.23 -19.04 -8.49
CA ALA A 362 -15.26 -20.08 -8.65
C ALA A 362 -15.49 -20.82 -7.33
N ALA A 363 -16.75 -20.86 -6.89
CA ALA A 363 -17.14 -21.66 -5.74
C ALA A 363 -17.13 -23.17 -6.07
N THR A 364 -16.89 -24.00 -5.05
CA THR A 364 -17.02 -25.44 -5.14
C THR A 364 -17.49 -26.01 -3.81
N SER A 365 -17.76 -27.30 -3.75
CA SER A 365 -18.03 -27.98 -2.48
C SER A 365 -17.34 -29.34 -2.45
N ALA A 366 -16.87 -29.73 -1.28
CA ALA A 366 -16.31 -31.06 -1.02
C ALA A 366 -16.93 -31.62 0.26
N ALA A 367 -17.47 -32.85 0.20
CA ALA A 367 -18.13 -33.52 1.33
C ALA A 367 -19.22 -32.67 2.02
N GLY A 368 -19.95 -31.84 1.27
CA GLY A 368 -20.98 -30.98 1.81
C GLY A 368 -20.51 -29.65 2.41
N VAL A 369 -19.20 -29.39 2.42
CA VAL A 369 -18.59 -28.14 2.88
C VAL A 369 -18.43 -27.20 1.68
N LEU A 370 -18.93 -25.96 1.80
CA LEU A 370 -18.73 -24.93 0.79
C LEU A 370 -17.27 -24.45 0.81
N ALA A 371 -16.70 -24.30 -0.36
CA ALA A 371 -15.49 -23.51 -0.58
C ALA A 371 -15.85 -22.36 -1.54
N ALA A 372 -16.14 -21.20 -0.99
CA ALA A 372 -16.44 -20.01 -1.77
C ALA A 372 -15.17 -19.56 -2.52
N GLY A 373 -15.30 -19.22 -3.82
CA GLY A 373 -14.25 -18.56 -4.56
C GLY A 373 -13.97 -17.19 -3.95
N ASN A 374 -12.71 -16.87 -3.70
CA ASN A 374 -12.34 -15.61 -3.05
C ASN A 374 -10.98 -15.07 -3.50
N LEU A 375 -10.82 -13.77 -3.37
CA LEU A 375 -9.60 -13.00 -3.56
C LEU A 375 -9.54 -11.96 -2.44
N LEU A 376 -8.40 -11.85 -1.75
CA LEU A 376 -8.28 -10.94 -0.62
C LEU A 376 -6.87 -10.36 -0.48
N SER A 377 -6.76 -9.19 0.16
CA SER A 377 -5.50 -8.68 0.68
C SER A 377 -5.28 -9.20 2.11
N GLY A 378 -4.28 -10.06 2.28
CA GLY A 378 -4.04 -10.78 3.50
C GLY A 378 -3.36 -12.12 3.26
N ILE A 379 -3.59 -13.09 4.13
CA ILE A 379 -3.10 -14.46 3.98
C ILE A 379 -4.21 -15.48 4.20
N PHE A 380 -4.05 -16.64 3.61
CA PHE A 380 -4.90 -17.81 3.84
C PHE A 380 -4.04 -19.04 4.15
N TYR A 381 -4.47 -19.84 5.10
CA TYR A 381 -3.87 -21.15 5.36
C TYR A 381 -4.89 -22.16 5.89
N LYS A 382 -4.55 -23.43 5.82
CA LYS A 382 -5.35 -24.52 6.40
C LYS A 382 -4.91 -24.80 7.83
N ASP A 383 -5.87 -24.83 8.75
CA ASP A 383 -5.68 -25.32 10.12
C ASP A 383 -6.27 -26.75 10.22
N GLY A 384 -5.46 -27.73 9.84
CA GLY A 384 -5.87 -29.12 9.71
C GLY A 384 -6.71 -29.39 8.44
N LEU A 385 -7.52 -30.45 8.47
CA LEU A 385 -8.28 -30.93 7.30
C LEU A 385 -9.57 -30.14 7.04
N THR A 386 -10.20 -29.63 8.10
CA THR A 386 -11.58 -29.13 8.06
C THR A 386 -11.74 -27.64 8.30
N LYS A 387 -10.65 -26.92 8.56
CA LYS A 387 -10.65 -25.48 8.83
C LYS A 387 -9.84 -24.72 7.81
N GLY A 388 -10.36 -23.61 7.33
CA GLY A 388 -9.65 -22.56 6.64
C GLY A 388 -9.51 -21.35 7.55
N VAL A 389 -8.38 -20.66 7.45
CA VAL A 389 -8.10 -19.42 8.17
C VAL A 389 -7.75 -18.35 7.17
N VAL A 390 -8.47 -17.25 7.22
CA VAL A 390 -8.12 -16.01 6.54
C VAL A 390 -7.62 -15.03 7.60
N GLU A 391 -6.50 -14.39 7.33
CA GLU A 391 -6.06 -13.25 8.12
C GLU A 391 -6.04 -12.03 7.22
N PHE A 392 -7.00 -11.13 7.40
CA PHE A 392 -7.17 -9.91 6.63
C PHE A 392 -6.19 -8.83 7.05
N GLY A 393 -5.74 -8.04 6.10
CA GLY A 393 -4.90 -6.87 6.29
C GLY A 393 -3.51 -7.03 5.69
N GLN A 394 -3.13 -6.01 4.91
CA GLN A 394 -1.79 -5.87 4.36
C GLN A 394 -1.24 -4.47 4.64
N PRO A 395 0.09 -4.30 4.74
CA PRO A 395 0.70 -2.99 4.80
C PRO A 395 0.38 -2.19 3.53
N TYR A 396 0.06 -0.90 3.71
CA TYR A 396 -0.15 0.03 2.61
C TYR A 396 0.13 1.45 3.07
N ASP A 397 1.03 2.14 2.37
CA ASP A 397 1.35 3.54 2.66
C ASP A 397 0.33 4.46 2.01
N TRP A 398 -0.54 5.03 2.84
CA TRP A 398 -1.55 5.97 2.40
C TRP A 398 -0.94 7.35 2.18
N THR A 399 -0.56 7.67 0.94
CA THR A 399 -0.07 9.01 0.55
C THR A 399 -1.21 9.95 0.23
N ALA A 400 -2.37 9.42 -0.15
CA ALA A 400 -3.55 10.20 -0.48
C ALA A 400 -4.83 9.47 -0.05
N ARG A 401 -5.88 10.24 0.22
CA ARG A 401 -7.21 9.75 0.61
C ARG A 401 -8.05 9.50 -0.63
N PRO A 402 -8.48 8.27 -0.92
CA PRO A 402 -9.38 7.98 -2.01
C PRO A 402 -10.83 8.32 -1.65
N THR A 403 -11.63 8.66 -2.65
CA THR A 403 -13.09 8.84 -2.53
C THR A 403 -13.85 7.55 -2.83
N ALA A 404 -13.25 6.68 -3.64
CA ALA A 404 -13.86 5.41 -4.03
C ALA A 404 -12.80 4.39 -4.49
N LEU A 405 -13.20 3.13 -4.55
CA LEU A 405 -12.51 2.05 -5.23
C LEU A 405 -13.14 1.86 -6.62
N HIS A 406 -12.36 1.96 -7.67
CA HIS A 406 -12.73 1.56 -9.02
C HIS A 406 -12.29 0.13 -9.27
N LEU A 407 -13.12 -0.67 -9.95
CA LEU A 407 -12.79 -1.99 -10.46
C LEU A 407 -13.74 -2.40 -11.59
N LYS A 408 -13.36 -3.45 -12.30
CA LYS A 408 -14.23 -4.15 -13.22
C LYS A 408 -14.66 -5.50 -12.65
N TYR A 409 -15.91 -5.89 -12.83
CA TYR A 409 -16.38 -7.21 -12.43
C TYR A 409 -17.36 -7.81 -13.43
N TYR A 410 -17.51 -9.13 -13.38
CA TYR A 410 -18.56 -9.87 -14.08
C TYR A 410 -19.00 -11.07 -13.25
N ALA A 411 -20.25 -11.10 -12.83
CA ALA A 411 -20.85 -12.21 -12.13
C ALA A 411 -21.43 -13.20 -13.17
N GLU A 412 -20.61 -14.16 -13.61
CA GLU A 412 -21.04 -15.16 -14.60
C GLU A 412 -22.22 -15.97 -14.07
N LYS A 413 -22.18 -16.31 -12.77
CA LYS A 413 -23.25 -17.03 -12.12
C LYS A 413 -23.35 -16.67 -10.65
N ILE A 414 -24.53 -16.20 -10.23
CA ILE A 414 -24.95 -16.09 -8.83
C ILE A 414 -26.25 -16.88 -8.70
N GLY A 415 -26.17 -18.02 -8.04
CA GLY A 415 -27.28 -18.99 -7.96
C GLY A 415 -28.02 -18.94 -6.64
N ILE A 416 -28.82 -19.98 -6.43
CA ILE A 416 -29.55 -20.21 -5.18
C ILE A 416 -28.63 -20.94 -4.19
N VAL A 417 -28.70 -20.58 -2.92
CA VAL A 417 -27.99 -21.25 -1.83
C VAL A 417 -28.32 -22.74 -1.82
N ASP A 418 -27.31 -23.57 -2.05
CA ASP A 418 -27.43 -25.05 -2.07
C ASP A 418 -26.52 -25.71 -1.02
N VAL A 419 -25.71 -24.92 -0.32
CA VAL A 419 -24.96 -25.32 0.88
C VAL A 419 -25.35 -24.35 2.00
N ASP A 420 -25.79 -24.87 3.15
CA ASP A 420 -26.25 -24.11 4.31
C ASP A 420 -25.85 -24.91 5.57
N MET A 421 -24.70 -24.59 6.16
CA MET A 421 -24.12 -25.42 7.19
C MET A 421 -24.25 -24.80 8.58
N HIS A 422 -24.07 -23.51 8.73
CA HIS A 422 -24.04 -22.83 10.03
C HIS A 422 -25.06 -21.71 10.11
N ASP A 423 -25.73 -21.62 11.25
CA ASP A 423 -26.59 -20.51 11.61
C ASP A 423 -25.81 -19.19 11.71
N GLY A 424 -26.50 -18.07 11.51
CA GLY A 424 -25.95 -16.71 11.65
C GLY A 424 -25.84 -15.93 10.34
N ALA A 425 -25.94 -16.59 9.19
CA ALA A 425 -26.14 -15.90 7.92
C ALA A 425 -27.60 -15.40 7.81
N PRO A 426 -27.87 -14.22 7.22
CA PRO A 426 -29.22 -13.71 7.03
C PRO A 426 -29.97 -14.40 5.87
N ILE A 427 -29.32 -15.27 5.13
CA ILE A 427 -29.87 -16.09 4.05
C ILE A 427 -29.60 -17.56 4.33
N GLY A 428 -30.42 -18.45 3.75
CA GLY A 428 -30.26 -19.91 3.91
C GLY A 428 -30.66 -20.67 2.65
N ALA A 429 -30.67 -21.99 2.73
CA ALA A 429 -30.97 -22.90 1.62
C ALA A 429 -32.26 -22.50 0.87
N GLY A 430 -32.19 -22.48 -0.47
CA GLY A 430 -33.28 -22.11 -1.34
C GLY A 430 -33.46 -20.61 -1.58
N GLN A 431 -32.75 -19.74 -0.89
CA GLN A 431 -32.74 -18.30 -1.13
C GLN A 431 -31.66 -17.91 -2.14
N GLN A 432 -31.78 -16.71 -2.72
CA GLN A 432 -30.79 -16.15 -3.65
C GLN A 432 -29.49 -15.88 -2.90
N ASP A 433 -28.37 -16.40 -3.41
CA ASP A 433 -27.04 -16.08 -2.90
C ASP A 433 -26.59 -14.69 -3.33
N VAL A 434 -25.61 -14.14 -2.62
CA VAL A 434 -25.06 -12.80 -2.86
C VAL A 434 -23.53 -12.89 -2.86
N ALA A 435 -22.91 -12.52 -3.98
CA ALA A 435 -21.48 -12.25 -4.00
C ALA A 435 -21.20 -10.86 -3.40
N ARG A 436 -20.01 -10.68 -2.82
CA ARG A 436 -19.64 -9.41 -2.20
C ARG A 436 -18.23 -9.00 -2.58
N ILE A 437 -18.05 -7.70 -2.87
CA ILE A 437 -16.77 -7.03 -3.00
C ILE A 437 -16.76 -5.93 -1.96
N PHE A 438 -15.76 -5.89 -1.08
CA PHE A 438 -15.59 -4.79 -0.15
C PHE A 438 -14.14 -4.37 -0.01
N VAL A 439 -13.96 -3.13 0.39
CA VAL A 439 -12.70 -2.54 0.78
C VAL A 439 -12.86 -1.91 2.17
N ALA A 440 -11.84 -2.03 3.01
CA ALA A 440 -11.74 -1.29 4.25
C ALA A 440 -10.34 -0.68 4.39
N ILE A 441 -10.33 0.59 4.79
CA ILE A 441 -9.12 1.27 5.25
C ILE A 441 -9.12 1.09 6.76
N VAL A 442 -8.06 0.52 7.29
CA VAL A 442 -7.96 0.16 8.71
C VAL A 442 -6.64 0.70 9.31
N ASP A 443 -6.57 0.77 10.61
CA ASP A 443 -5.33 1.05 11.34
C ASP A 443 -5.18 -0.02 12.43
N TRP A 444 -4.61 -1.16 12.02
CA TRP A 444 -4.49 -2.36 12.83
C TRP A 444 -3.04 -2.62 13.24
N ASN A 445 -2.88 -3.22 14.42
CA ASN A 445 -1.57 -3.67 14.93
C ASN A 445 -1.23 -5.12 14.58
N GLY A 446 -2.15 -5.83 13.92
CA GLY A 446 -2.04 -7.20 13.43
C GLY A 446 -3.08 -7.47 12.38
N ARG A 447 -3.06 -8.66 11.75
CA ARG A 447 -4.10 -9.09 10.83
C ARG A 447 -5.33 -9.58 11.58
N HIS A 448 -6.52 -9.27 11.06
CA HIS A 448 -7.78 -9.77 11.61
C HIS A 448 -8.05 -11.20 11.15
N LYS A 449 -8.20 -12.10 12.12
CA LYS A 449 -8.30 -13.54 11.88
C LYS A 449 -9.75 -14.02 11.83
N VAL A 450 -10.16 -14.60 10.69
CA VAL A 450 -11.43 -15.29 10.50
C VAL A 450 -11.17 -16.77 10.28
N THR A 451 -11.82 -17.62 11.07
CA THR A 451 -11.72 -19.09 10.93
C THR A 451 -13.06 -19.63 10.50
N SER A 452 -13.08 -20.47 9.46
CA SER A 452 -14.28 -21.12 8.94
C SER A 452 -14.02 -22.60 8.64
N GLY A 453 -15.08 -23.42 8.59
CA GLY A 453 -14.96 -24.85 8.34
C GLY A 453 -16.15 -25.66 8.83
N THR A 454 -15.90 -26.90 9.30
CA THR A 454 -16.97 -27.78 9.85
C THR A 454 -17.49 -27.33 11.21
N ALA A 455 -16.78 -26.49 11.95
CA ALA A 455 -17.26 -25.81 13.15
C ALA A 455 -17.81 -24.43 12.77
N ALA A 456 -18.68 -23.88 13.61
CA ALA A 456 -19.17 -22.50 13.45
C ALA A 456 -18.01 -21.51 13.31
N PRO A 457 -18.14 -20.50 12.44
CA PRO A 457 -17.07 -19.55 12.18
C PRO A 457 -16.75 -18.71 13.44
N THR A 458 -15.53 -18.22 13.49
CA THR A 458 -15.07 -17.30 14.55
C THR A 458 -14.35 -16.12 13.93
N GLY A 459 -14.42 -14.96 14.59
CA GLY A 459 -13.80 -13.72 14.10
C GLY A 459 -14.50 -13.10 12.91
N THR A 460 -15.72 -13.50 12.56
CA THR A 460 -16.48 -12.88 11.47
C THR A 460 -16.71 -11.40 11.77
N TRP A 461 -16.55 -10.55 10.76
CA TRP A 461 -16.72 -9.11 10.88
C TRP A 461 -17.28 -8.52 9.60
N ASP A 462 -17.84 -7.34 9.72
CA ASP A 462 -18.35 -6.56 8.60
C ASP A 462 -17.93 -5.09 8.78
N PRO A 463 -17.14 -4.50 7.86
CA PRO A 463 -16.70 -3.12 7.97
C PRO A 463 -17.86 -2.11 7.95
N GLU A 464 -19.04 -2.47 7.45
CA GLU A 464 -20.22 -1.60 7.50
C GLU A 464 -20.87 -1.52 8.88
N GLN A 465 -20.61 -2.50 9.74
CA GLN A 465 -21.27 -2.66 11.04
C GLN A 465 -20.37 -2.40 12.23
N SER A 466 -19.06 -2.21 12.02
CA SER A 466 -18.12 -2.02 13.11
C SER A 466 -17.05 -0.98 12.79
N ARG A 467 -16.85 -0.04 13.74
CA ARG A 467 -15.76 0.95 13.68
C ARG A 467 -14.44 0.43 14.22
N THR A 468 -14.43 -0.72 14.86
CA THR A 468 -13.25 -1.30 15.50
C THR A 468 -13.31 -2.82 15.44
N THR A 469 -12.13 -3.43 15.44
CA THR A 469 -11.90 -4.85 15.73
C THR A 469 -10.93 -4.95 16.91
N ASP A 470 -10.60 -6.16 17.32
CA ASP A 470 -9.60 -6.38 18.38
C ASP A 470 -8.21 -5.85 17.98
N GLU A 471 -7.92 -5.78 16.67
CA GLU A 471 -6.64 -5.31 16.14
C GLU A 471 -6.54 -3.78 16.04
N GLY A 472 -7.66 -3.07 15.97
CA GLY A 472 -7.66 -1.60 15.90
C GLY A 472 -8.87 -1.00 15.20
N ALA A 473 -8.69 0.20 14.67
CA ALA A 473 -9.75 1.00 14.07
C ALA A 473 -10.06 0.58 12.63
N VAL A 474 -11.34 0.72 12.24
CA VAL A 474 -11.80 0.78 10.85
C VAL A 474 -12.00 2.26 10.51
N ILE A 475 -11.17 2.80 9.61
CA ILE A 475 -11.17 4.22 9.24
C ILE A 475 -12.23 4.51 8.17
N ALA A 476 -12.33 3.64 7.17
CA ALA A 476 -13.29 3.77 6.10
C ALA A 476 -13.66 2.40 5.51
N TYR A 477 -14.77 2.35 4.81
CA TYR A 477 -15.19 1.18 4.05
C TYR A 477 -15.94 1.55 2.78
N GLY A 478 -15.97 0.61 1.84
CA GLY A 478 -16.87 0.59 0.69
C GLY A 478 -17.26 -0.83 0.38
N SER A 479 -18.50 -1.06 -0.07
CA SER A 479 -19.03 -2.40 -0.30
C SER A 479 -19.97 -2.44 -1.49
N LEU A 480 -19.92 -3.56 -2.24
CA LEU A 480 -20.81 -3.88 -3.35
C LEU A 480 -21.34 -5.30 -3.16
N SER A 481 -22.66 -5.43 -3.03
CA SER A 481 -23.38 -6.69 -2.98
C SER A 481 -23.96 -7.03 -4.35
N ILE A 482 -23.72 -8.25 -4.85
CA ILE A 482 -24.12 -8.71 -6.18
C ILE A 482 -25.06 -9.91 -6.00
N GLY A 483 -26.37 -9.66 -6.11
CA GLY A 483 -27.44 -10.66 -5.89
C GLY A 483 -27.93 -11.37 -7.16
N ALA A 484 -27.36 -11.08 -8.32
CA ALA A 484 -27.75 -11.66 -9.59
C ALA A 484 -26.56 -11.83 -10.54
N SER A 485 -26.67 -12.77 -11.48
CA SER A 485 -25.71 -12.88 -12.58
C SER A 485 -25.74 -11.62 -13.45
N SER A 486 -24.56 -11.24 -13.96
CA SER A 486 -24.42 -10.09 -14.87
C SER A 486 -25.11 -10.36 -16.20
N GLU A 487 -25.72 -9.34 -16.77
CA GLU A 487 -26.25 -9.37 -18.12
C GLU A 487 -25.19 -8.97 -19.15
N GLY A 488 -25.34 -9.46 -20.39
CA GLY A 488 -24.41 -9.15 -21.47
C GLY A 488 -23.13 -9.98 -21.45
N SER A 489 -22.11 -9.51 -22.17
CA SER A 489 -20.85 -10.24 -22.39
C SER A 489 -19.58 -9.42 -22.06
N GLN A 490 -19.73 -8.31 -21.35
CA GLN A 490 -18.63 -7.43 -20.97
C GLN A 490 -18.57 -7.28 -19.47
N MET A 491 -17.37 -7.05 -18.94
CA MET A 491 -17.22 -6.66 -17.55
C MET A 491 -17.93 -5.34 -17.28
N ILE A 492 -18.50 -5.23 -16.11
CA ILE A 492 -19.15 -4.02 -15.61
C ILE A 492 -18.06 -3.17 -14.97
N ASP A 493 -17.84 -2.00 -15.54
CA ASP A 493 -17.00 -0.96 -14.96
C ASP A 493 -17.76 -0.29 -13.81
N THR A 494 -17.18 -0.27 -12.61
CA THR A 494 -17.89 0.18 -11.41
C THR A 494 -16.99 0.95 -10.44
N VAL A 495 -17.63 1.80 -9.66
CA VAL A 495 -17.01 2.58 -8.60
C VAL A 495 -17.75 2.32 -7.30
N ILE A 496 -17.03 1.88 -6.27
CA ILE A 496 -17.53 1.64 -4.92
C ILE A 496 -17.18 2.83 -4.05
N PRO A 497 -18.13 3.69 -3.67
CA PRO A 497 -17.85 4.85 -2.81
C PRO A 497 -17.30 4.44 -1.45
N LEU A 498 -16.39 5.26 -0.89
CA LEU A 498 -15.87 5.09 0.44
C LEU A 498 -16.60 5.98 1.46
N PHE A 499 -16.98 5.36 2.56
CA PHE A 499 -17.58 6.01 3.72
C PHE A 499 -16.57 6.00 4.87
N TYR A 500 -16.26 7.16 5.41
CA TYR A 500 -15.25 7.34 6.44
C TYR A 500 -15.89 7.39 7.83
N TYR A 501 -15.49 6.50 8.71
CA TYR A 501 -15.82 6.61 10.14
C TYR A 501 -14.99 7.68 10.83
N ASP A 502 -13.77 7.89 10.35
CA ASP A 502 -12.85 8.88 10.86
C ASP A 502 -12.23 9.66 9.68
N ALA A 503 -12.53 10.97 9.65
CA ALA A 503 -12.03 11.87 8.61
C ALA A 503 -10.64 12.45 8.91
N GLU A 504 -10.12 12.29 10.13
CA GLU A 504 -8.87 12.94 10.58
C GLU A 504 -7.67 11.99 10.62
N THR A 505 -7.88 10.76 11.08
CA THR A 505 -6.80 9.81 11.33
C THR A 505 -6.25 9.25 10.02
N LYS A 506 -4.95 9.42 9.79
CA LYS A 506 -4.20 8.73 8.73
C LYS A 506 -3.74 7.37 9.28
N PRO A 507 -3.99 6.27 8.57
CA PRO A 507 -3.48 4.96 8.98
C PRO A 507 -1.95 4.93 9.05
N SER A 508 -1.40 4.13 9.95
CA SER A 508 0.04 3.99 10.19
C SER A 508 0.81 3.33 9.04
N GLY A 509 0.11 2.77 8.05
CA GLY A 509 0.71 1.96 6.98
C GLY A 509 0.91 0.49 7.35
N ARG A 510 0.74 0.13 8.62
CA ARG A 510 0.88 -1.23 9.14
C ARG A 510 -0.50 -1.91 9.15
N TYR A 511 -0.66 -3.01 8.39
CA TYR A 511 -1.96 -3.70 8.22
C TYR A 511 -3.11 -2.71 7.99
N SER A 512 -2.97 -1.85 6.99
CA SER A 512 -3.83 -0.68 6.81
C SER A 512 -4.83 -0.77 5.67
N ILE A 513 -4.83 -1.85 4.90
CA ILE A 513 -5.77 -2.08 3.80
C ILE A 513 -6.35 -3.49 3.85
N VAL A 514 -7.67 -3.59 3.65
CA VAL A 514 -8.38 -4.84 3.40
C VAL A 514 -9.16 -4.69 2.11
N LEU A 515 -8.89 -5.56 1.13
CA LEU A 515 -9.69 -5.78 -0.07
C LEU A 515 -10.19 -7.22 -0.02
N SER A 516 -11.47 -7.45 -0.29
CA SER A 516 -12.04 -8.79 -0.30
C SER A 516 -13.11 -8.92 -1.37
N CYS A 517 -12.98 -9.95 -2.19
CA CYS A 517 -13.97 -10.36 -3.16
C CYS A 517 -14.35 -11.82 -2.87
N ALA A 518 -15.63 -12.11 -2.77
CA ALA A 518 -16.12 -13.45 -2.48
C ALA A 518 -17.35 -13.77 -3.35
N THR A 519 -17.40 -14.99 -3.86
CA THR A 519 -18.56 -15.49 -4.65
C THR A 519 -19.80 -15.73 -3.79
N SER A 520 -19.65 -15.78 -2.45
CA SER A 520 -20.74 -15.86 -1.48
C SER A 520 -20.38 -15.02 -0.26
N ALA A 521 -21.18 -14.02 0.06
CA ALA A 521 -20.97 -13.07 1.16
C ALA A 521 -20.92 -13.75 2.53
N TYR A 522 -21.56 -14.90 2.65
CA TYR A 522 -21.65 -15.70 3.90
C TYR A 522 -20.86 -17.00 3.82
N GLY A 523 -19.82 -17.03 2.97
CA GLY A 523 -18.93 -18.16 2.81
C GLY A 523 -18.26 -18.59 4.12
N ASP A 524 -18.05 -17.68 5.06
CA ASP A 524 -17.50 -17.98 6.40
C ASP A 524 -18.46 -18.87 7.21
N PHE A 525 -19.75 -18.72 7.04
CA PHE A 525 -20.80 -19.56 7.63
C PHE A 525 -21.04 -20.84 6.85
N MET A 526 -20.27 -21.12 5.79
CA MET A 526 -20.49 -22.22 4.85
C MET A 526 -21.90 -22.15 4.24
N VAL A 527 -22.40 -20.93 3.99
CA VAL A 527 -23.68 -20.65 3.33
C VAL A 527 -23.42 -20.02 1.98
N GLY A 528 -23.96 -20.65 0.92
CA GLY A 528 -23.81 -20.14 -0.44
C GLY A 528 -24.11 -21.16 -1.53
N CYS A 529 -23.93 -20.74 -2.78
CA CYS A 529 -24.12 -21.58 -3.96
C CYS A 529 -22.75 -22.08 -4.47
N LYS A 530 -22.54 -23.41 -4.46
CA LYS A 530 -21.28 -24.07 -4.88
C LYS A 530 -20.93 -23.89 -6.36
N SER A 531 -21.79 -23.26 -7.15
CA SER A 531 -21.58 -23.02 -8.58
C SER A 531 -21.47 -21.55 -8.94
N ASN A 532 -21.33 -20.65 -7.96
CA ASN A 532 -21.11 -19.22 -8.22
C ASN A 532 -19.76 -18.98 -8.88
N VAL A 533 -19.74 -18.04 -9.83
CA VAL A 533 -18.53 -17.61 -10.54
C VAL A 533 -18.53 -16.10 -10.67
N LEU A 534 -17.44 -15.47 -10.25
CA LEU A 534 -17.21 -14.04 -10.30
C LEU A 534 -15.83 -13.74 -10.89
N TYR A 535 -15.77 -12.81 -11.83
CA TYR A 535 -14.52 -12.26 -12.36
C TYR A 535 -14.33 -10.85 -11.80
N VAL A 536 -13.10 -10.49 -11.48
CA VAL A 536 -12.72 -9.12 -11.06
C VAL A 536 -11.39 -8.72 -11.66
N ASP A 537 -11.24 -7.40 -11.90
CA ASP A 537 -10.05 -6.84 -12.54
C ASP A 537 -9.93 -5.33 -12.27
N ASP A 538 -8.79 -4.75 -12.60
CA ASP A 538 -8.55 -3.31 -12.77
C ASP A 538 -8.81 -2.48 -11.48
N PHE A 539 -8.35 -3.01 -10.34
CA PHE A 539 -8.48 -2.32 -9.06
C PHE A 539 -7.62 -1.05 -9.02
N SER A 540 -8.26 0.08 -8.82
CA SER A 540 -7.59 1.37 -8.71
C SER A 540 -8.35 2.33 -7.79
N TRP A 541 -7.64 3.37 -7.28
CA TRP A 541 -8.27 4.38 -6.47
C TRP A 541 -8.87 5.49 -7.32
N VAL A 542 -10.01 6.01 -6.89
CA VAL A 542 -10.60 7.25 -7.38
C VAL A 542 -10.32 8.35 -6.38
N TYR A 543 -9.66 9.41 -6.85
CA TYR A 543 -9.35 10.60 -6.07
C TYR A 543 -10.14 11.80 -6.56
#